data_771358a364ce4b47ad8797d98aa45e7b
#
_entry.id   771358a364ce4b47ad8797d98aa45e7b
#
_cell.length_a   1.000
_cell.length_b   1.000
_cell.length_c   1.000
_cell.angle_alpha   90.00
_cell.angle_beta   90.00
_cell.angle_gamma   90.00
#
_symmetry.space_group_name_H-M   'P 1'
#
loop_
_entity.id
_entity.type
_entity.pdbx_description
1 polymer ?
#
loop_
_entity_poly.entity_id
_entity_poly.type
_entity_poly.pdbx_seq_one_letter_code
_entity_poly.pdbx_strand_id
1 'polypeptide(L)'
;MVSFGCRNLILACSLLAVLICSGRPSLAQTAAQTWPQRPVRFIVTLGAGSGVDIGMRLLADRLPKLWNQPVVVENRPGGDALVAVSAFVGAHDDHVLLATPTSALTAHPYVLQSMPYKESDLLPIARGWNVIIVIAVPASLEVGSMQDLVEMTRAQPGKLNWAGTTGAIDFLFAGFLKKHSLDMARVPYRNPQEANNDLALGRIQVAEASLATLRPQLEARKIKLLAVTNSVRAPTLPDLPTVKEAGYPDLTLDGLVGLFGPQGMPLAQRERIAGDIREAAKDPIVAERLTLTGQMLNVGGPAEFVSAIEEQRARLAEAAKDLGITPAH
;
A
#
# COMPACT_ATOMS: atom_id res chain seq x y z
N MET A 1 -39.38 -19.47 88.21
CA MET A 1 -39.70 -18.18 87.53
C MET A 1 -38.45 -17.71 86.79
N VAL A 2 -38.61 -17.44 85.51
CA VAL A 2 -37.75 -16.75 84.56
C VAL A 2 -36.70 -17.59 83.86
N SER A 3 -37.16 -18.13 82.77
CA SER A 3 -36.30 -18.60 81.69
C SER A 3 -36.92 -18.12 80.37
N PHE A 4 -36.73 -16.89 79.98
CA PHE A 4 -37.18 -16.33 78.68
C PHE A 4 -36.21 -15.20 78.28
N GLY A 5 -35.12 -15.55 77.69
CA GLY A 5 -34.17 -14.52 77.26
C GLY A 5 -33.10 -14.91 76.24
N CYS A 6 -32.76 -16.19 76.10
CA CYS A 6 -31.64 -16.56 75.27
C CYS A 6 -31.98 -17.13 73.87
N ARG A 7 -33.28 -17.37 73.58
CA ARG A 7 -33.65 -18.04 72.33
C ARG A 7 -33.85 -17.10 71.13
N ASN A 8 -34.11 -15.85 71.39
CA ASN A 8 -34.34 -14.82 70.32
C ASN A 8 -33.08 -14.11 69.86
N LEU A 9 -31.97 -14.18 70.63
CA LEU A 9 -30.72 -13.56 70.28
C LEU A 9 -29.91 -14.40 69.25
N ILE A 10 -30.09 -15.72 69.27
CA ILE A 10 -29.39 -16.63 68.38
C ILE A 10 -30.03 -16.64 66.97
N LEU A 11 -31.37 -16.40 66.89
CA LEU A 11 -32.03 -16.33 65.57
C LEU A 11 -31.76 -14.99 64.86
N ALA A 12 -31.50 -13.88 65.56
CA ALA A 12 -31.15 -12.60 64.96
C ALA A 12 -29.72 -12.60 64.38
N CYS A 13 -28.76 -13.27 64.98
CA CYS A 13 -27.42 -13.39 64.46
C CYS A 13 -27.30 -14.34 63.23
N SER A 14 -28.17 -15.34 63.14
CA SER A 14 -28.17 -16.28 62.00
C SER A 14 -28.76 -15.67 60.71
N LEU A 15 -29.71 -14.69 60.83
CA LEU A 15 -30.26 -13.98 59.66
C LEU A 15 -29.31 -12.92 59.11
N LEU A 16 -28.44 -12.32 59.93
CA LEU A 16 -27.49 -11.30 59.48
C LEU A 16 -26.27 -11.86 58.77
N ALA A 17 -25.92 -13.13 59.04
CA ALA A 17 -24.80 -13.81 58.37
C ALA A 17 -25.11 -14.29 56.93
N VAL A 18 -26.40 -14.45 56.56
CA VAL A 18 -26.82 -14.90 55.25
C VAL A 18 -26.92 -13.76 54.24
N LEU A 19 -27.05 -12.50 54.70
CA LEU A 19 -27.17 -11.32 53.81
C LEU A 19 -25.82 -10.75 53.35
N ILE A 20 -24.69 -11.18 53.87
CA ILE A 20 -23.35 -10.67 53.51
C ILE A 20 -22.69 -11.47 52.40
N CYS A 21 -23.27 -12.65 52.04
CA CYS A 21 -22.74 -13.51 50.94
C CYS A 21 -23.39 -13.22 49.55
N SER A 22 -24.30 -12.24 49.45
CA SER A 22 -24.99 -11.93 48.23
C SER A 22 -24.30 -10.74 47.50
N GLY A 23 -23.51 -11.04 46.50
CA GLY A 23 -23.23 -10.08 45.40
C GLY A 23 -21.92 -9.34 45.50
N ARG A 24 -20.81 -10.07 45.39
CA ARG A 24 -19.74 -9.51 44.56
C ARG A 24 -20.14 -9.79 43.13
N PRO A 25 -20.49 -8.79 42.29
CA PRO A 25 -20.46 -9.01 40.88
C PRO A 25 -19.01 -9.36 40.58
N SER A 26 -18.77 -10.61 40.27
CA SER A 26 -17.56 -11.00 39.56
C SER A 26 -17.59 -10.19 38.27
N LEU A 27 -16.93 -9.02 38.28
CA LEU A 27 -16.40 -8.44 37.08
C LEU A 27 -15.40 -9.49 36.58
N ALA A 28 -15.95 -10.51 35.93
CA ALA A 28 -15.21 -11.22 34.90
C ALA A 28 -14.84 -10.13 33.90
N GLN A 29 -13.75 -9.43 34.17
CA GLN A 29 -12.98 -8.79 33.15
C GLN A 29 -12.70 -9.89 32.16
N THR A 30 -13.56 -9.98 31.14
CA THR A 30 -13.22 -10.66 29.91
C THR A 30 -11.93 -9.96 29.50
N ALA A 31 -10.80 -10.58 29.86
CA ALA A 31 -9.52 -10.18 29.31
C ALA A 31 -9.77 -10.15 27.82
N ALA A 32 -9.85 -8.95 27.26
CA ALA A 32 -10.07 -8.76 25.86
C ALA A 32 -9.00 -9.65 25.19
N GLN A 33 -9.46 -10.74 24.57
CA GLN A 33 -8.56 -11.72 24.02
C GLN A 33 -7.63 -10.97 23.09
N THR A 34 -6.35 -10.90 23.44
CA THR A 34 -5.40 -10.06 22.73
C THR A 34 -5.17 -10.65 21.35
N TRP A 35 -5.64 -9.96 20.31
CA TRP A 35 -5.33 -10.34 18.92
C TRP A 35 -3.80 -10.31 18.72
N PRO A 36 -3.17 -11.22 17.95
CA PRO A 36 -3.77 -12.39 17.32
C PRO A 36 -3.77 -13.62 18.25
N GLN A 37 -4.78 -14.47 18.10
CA GLN A 37 -4.90 -15.72 18.89
C GLN A 37 -4.53 -16.96 18.09
N ARG A 38 -4.28 -16.80 16.79
CA ARG A 38 -3.93 -17.86 15.84
C ARG A 38 -3.05 -17.26 14.73
N PRO A 39 -2.48 -18.09 13.85
CA PRO A 39 -1.63 -17.61 12.76
C PRO A 39 -2.29 -16.50 11.95
N VAL A 40 -1.52 -15.46 11.66
CA VAL A 40 -1.94 -14.33 10.79
C VAL A 40 -1.46 -14.60 9.37
N ARG A 41 -2.33 -14.37 8.40
CA ARG A 41 -2.03 -14.55 6.99
C ARG A 41 -2.05 -13.21 6.26
N PHE A 42 -0.98 -12.89 5.57
CA PHE A 42 -0.88 -11.75 4.68
C PHE A 42 -1.13 -12.19 3.24
N ILE A 43 -2.24 -11.81 2.66
CA ILE A 43 -2.49 -11.96 1.22
C ILE A 43 -1.78 -10.81 0.50
N VAL A 44 -0.90 -11.17 -0.43
CA VAL A 44 -0.10 -10.22 -1.23
C VAL A 44 -0.60 -10.23 -2.67
N THR A 45 -0.87 -9.05 -3.22
CA THR A 45 -1.47 -8.90 -4.56
C THR A 45 -0.51 -9.13 -5.71
N LEU A 46 0.78 -9.15 -5.45
CA LEU A 46 1.84 -9.32 -6.45
C LEU A 46 2.59 -10.64 -6.27
N GLY A 47 3.26 -11.08 -7.33
CA GLY A 47 4.05 -12.31 -7.32
C GLY A 47 5.24 -12.27 -6.35
N ALA A 48 5.76 -13.46 -6.02
CA ALA A 48 6.95 -13.61 -5.21
C ALA A 48 8.15 -12.86 -5.83
N GLY A 49 8.96 -12.20 -4.99
CA GLY A 49 10.08 -11.36 -5.40
C GLY A 49 9.68 -9.94 -5.82
N SER A 50 8.39 -9.60 -5.83
CA SER A 50 7.95 -8.21 -5.99
C SER A 50 8.29 -7.36 -4.76
N GLY A 51 8.30 -6.03 -4.94
CA GLY A 51 8.53 -5.13 -3.80
C GLY A 51 7.53 -5.32 -2.65
N VAL A 52 6.26 -5.61 -2.96
CA VAL A 52 5.26 -5.91 -1.92
C VAL A 52 5.58 -7.20 -1.19
N ASP A 53 5.93 -8.25 -1.91
CA ASP A 53 6.28 -9.56 -1.32
C ASP A 53 7.53 -9.47 -0.44
N ILE A 54 8.59 -8.82 -0.94
CA ILE A 54 9.84 -8.64 -0.19
C ILE A 54 9.57 -7.88 1.12
N GLY A 55 8.88 -6.74 1.06
CA GLY A 55 8.57 -5.95 2.24
C GLY A 55 7.71 -6.72 3.24
N MET A 56 6.70 -7.44 2.78
CA MET A 56 5.85 -8.24 3.68
C MET A 56 6.60 -9.40 4.33
N ARG A 57 7.50 -10.09 3.62
CA ARG A 57 8.34 -11.15 4.22
C ARG A 57 9.29 -10.60 5.27
N LEU A 58 9.90 -9.44 5.01
CA LEU A 58 10.76 -8.76 5.99
C LEU A 58 10.00 -8.44 7.28
N LEU A 59 8.74 -8.02 7.20
CA LEU A 59 7.90 -7.81 8.38
C LEU A 59 7.43 -9.15 8.99
N ALA A 60 7.01 -10.11 8.16
CA ALA A 60 6.54 -11.42 8.61
C ALA A 60 7.59 -12.21 9.40
N ASP A 61 8.88 -12.00 9.14
CA ASP A 61 9.98 -12.60 9.90
C ASP A 61 10.14 -12.00 11.32
N ARG A 62 9.60 -10.81 11.57
CA ARG A 62 9.76 -10.07 12.83
C ARG A 62 8.50 -10.07 13.69
N LEU A 63 7.34 -9.97 13.06
CA LEU A 63 6.06 -9.91 13.76
C LEU A 63 5.75 -11.11 14.66
N PRO A 64 6.19 -12.36 14.39
CA PRO A 64 6.00 -13.48 15.30
C PRO A 64 6.58 -13.27 16.70
N LYS A 65 7.65 -12.47 16.82
CA LYS A 65 8.23 -12.12 18.13
C LYS A 65 7.34 -11.20 18.96
N LEU A 66 6.55 -10.35 18.28
CA LEU A 66 5.61 -9.41 18.90
C LEU A 66 4.24 -10.06 19.16
N TRP A 67 3.82 -10.93 18.26
CA TRP A 67 2.47 -11.51 18.26
C TRP A 67 2.37 -12.87 18.92
N ASN A 68 3.48 -13.53 19.17
CA ASN A 68 3.55 -14.92 19.64
C ASN A 68 2.68 -15.87 18.79
N GLN A 69 2.55 -15.56 17.50
CA GLN A 69 1.79 -16.31 16.50
C GLN A 69 2.57 -16.32 15.18
N PRO A 70 2.50 -17.41 14.42
CA PRO A 70 3.08 -17.47 13.09
C PRO A 70 2.45 -16.42 12.15
N VAL A 71 3.28 -15.88 11.26
CA VAL A 71 2.84 -14.98 10.18
C VAL A 71 3.18 -15.60 8.84
N VAL A 72 2.18 -15.79 7.98
CA VAL A 72 2.31 -16.45 6.67
C VAL A 72 2.05 -15.46 5.56
N VAL A 73 2.96 -15.38 4.59
CA VAL A 73 2.79 -14.56 3.38
C VAL A 73 2.31 -15.46 2.23
N GLU A 74 1.16 -15.12 1.68
CA GLU A 74 0.52 -15.83 0.58
C GLU A 74 0.37 -14.92 -0.64
N ASN A 75 1.08 -15.23 -1.73
CA ASN A 75 0.98 -14.47 -2.97
C ASN A 75 -0.23 -14.93 -3.80
N ARG A 76 -1.09 -14.00 -4.20
CA ARG A 76 -2.22 -14.21 -5.11
C ARG A 76 -2.23 -13.17 -6.24
N PRO A 77 -1.26 -13.24 -7.16
CA PRO A 77 -1.17 -12.28 -8.25
C PRO A 77 -2.28 -12.50 -9.30
N GLY A 78 -2.55 -11.46 -10.07
CA GLY A 78 -3.42 -11.51 -11.25
C GLY A 78 -4.60 -10.54 -11.20
N GLY A 79 -5.12 -10.23 -12.40
CA GLY A 79 -6.28 -9.37 -12.58
C GLY A 79 -6.13 -7.97 -12.00
N ASP A 80 -4.94 -7.37 -12.09
CA ASP A 80 -4.62 -6.08 -11.48
C ASP A 80 -5.02 -6.05 -9.98
N ALA A 81 -4.48 -7.00 -9.20
CA ALA A 81 -4.78 -7.25 -7.79
C ALA A 81 -6.17 -7.86 -7.47
N LEU A 82 -7.10 -7.95 -8.40
CA LEU A 82 -8.47 -8.40 -8.15
C LEU A 82 -8.56 -9.81 -7.57
N VAL A 83 -7.65 -10.73 -7.97
CA VAL A 83 -7.62 -12.11 -7.43
C VAL A 83 -7.36 -12.10 -5.93
N ALA A 84 -6.39 -11.32 -5.48
CA ALA A 84 -6.04 -11.21 -4.07
C ALA A 84 -7.10 -10.46 -3.27
N VAL A 85 -7.60 -9.32 -3.79
CA VAL A 85 -8.65 -8.54 -3.13
C VAL A 85 -9.92 -9.36 -2.94
N SER A 86 -10.37 -10.09 -3.98
CA SER A 86 -11.55 -10.95 -3.88
C SER A 86 -11.35 -12.07 -2.85
N ALA A 87 -10.15 -12.68 -2.81
CA ALA A 87 -9.84 -13.71 -1.82
C ALA A 87 -9.79 -13.15 -0.39
N PHE A 88 -9.29 -11.93 -0.21
CA PHE A 88 -9.26 -11.23 1.07
C PHE A 88 -10.69 -10.88 1.54
N VAL A 89 -11.49 -10.25 0.69
CA VAL A 89 -12.88 -9.88 1.02
C VAL A 89 -13.71 -11.12 1.35
N GLY A 90 -13.57 -12.20 0.58
CA GLY A 90 -14.28 -13.45 0.81
C GLY A 90 -13.82 -14.26 2.03
N ALA A 91 -12.68 -13.91 2.64
CA ALA A 91 -12.19 -14.63 3.83
C ALA A 91 -13.02 -14.35 5.09
N HIS A 92 -13.60 -13.16 5.24
CA HIS A 92 -14.37 -12.72 6.41
C HIS A 92 -13.66 -13.02 7.74
N ASP A 93 -12.37 -12.76 7.81
CA ASP A 93 -11.47 -13.21 8.87
C ASP A 93 -10.51 -12.09 9.28
N ASP A 94 -10.51 -11.69 10.55
CA ASP A 94 -9.66 -10.63 11.09
C ASP A 94 -8.17 -11.01 11.23
N HIS A 95 -7.82 -12.30 11.04
CA HIS A 95 -6.44 -12.80 10.97
C HIS A 95 -5.93 -12.92 9.52
N VAL A 96 -6.76 -12.52 8.56
CA VAL A 96 -6.36 -12.38 7.15
C VAL A 96 -6.25 -10.89 6.86
N LEU A 97 -5.08 -10.44 6.47
CA LEU A 97 -4.80 -9.05 6.12
C LEU A 97 -4.32 -8.97 4.67
N LEU A 98 -4.66 -7.87 3.99
CA LEU A 98 -4.28 -7.66 2.60
C LEU A 98 -3.10 -6.69 2.52
N ALA A 99 -2.04 -7.08 1.83
CA ALA A 99 -0.92 -6.22 1.48
C ALA A 99 -0.98 -5.88 -0.02
N THR A 100 -1.16 -4.59 -0.33
CA THR A 100 -1.37 -4.13 -1.71
C THR A 100 -0.88 -2.70 -1.92
N PRO A 101 -0.50 -2.34 -3.15
CA PRO A 101 -0.44 -0.93 -3.54
C PRO A 101 -1.80 -0.24 -3.37
N THR A 102 -1.79 1.04 -3.07
CA THR A 102 -3.02 1.84 -2.90
C THR A 102 -3.84 2.00 -4.17
N SER A 103 -3.29 1.64 -5.34
CA SER A 103 -4.00 1.65 -6.63
C SER A 103 -5.33 0.87 -6.60
N ALA A 104 -5.43 -0.17 -5.76
CA ALA A 104 -6.69 -0.86 -5.52
C ALA A 104 -7.83 0.06 -5.03
N LEU A 105 -7.51 1.14 -4.32
CA LEU A 105 -8.49 2.12 -3.83
C LEU A 105 -8.51 3.42 -4.65
N THR A 106 -7.42 3.76 -5.30
CA THR A 106 -7.25 5.08 -5.91
C THR A 106 -7.36 5.08 -7.43
N ALA A 107 -6.96 4.00 -8.11
CA ALA A 107 -6.97 3.88 -9.57
C ALA A 107 -8.08 2.98 -10.11
N HIS A 108 -8.40 1.87 -9.41
CA HIS A 108 -9.41 0.92 -9.88
C HIS A 108 -10.77 1.57 -10.22
N PRO A 109 -11.27 2.58 -9.46
CA PRO A 109 -12.51 3.27 -9.85
C PRO A 109 -12.48 3.89 -11.25
N TYR A 110 -11.31 4.19 -11.80
CA TYR A 110 -11.16 4.82 -13.10
C TYR A 110 -10.73 3.87 -14.23
N VAL A 111 -10.16 2.72 -13.91
CA VAL A 111 -9.61 1.78 -14.90
C VAL A 111 -10.44 0.51 -15.05
N LEU A 112 -11.28 0.18 -14.07
CA LEU A 112 -12.17 -0.98 -14.13
C LEU A 112 -13.55 -0.58 -14.65
N GLN A 113 -14.20 -1.47 -15.39
CA GLN A 113 -15.58 -1.27 -15.85
C GLN A 113 -16.61 -1.37 -14.71
N SER A 114 -16.32 -2.17 -13.70
CA SER A 114 -17.12 -2.31 -12.47
C SER A 114 -16.22 -2.70 -11.30
N MET A 115 -16.56 -2.22 -10.10
CA MET A 115 -15.84 -2.53 -8.88
C MET A 115 -16.41 -3.81 -8.24
N PRO A 116 -15.61 -4.90 -8.13
CA PRO A 116 -16.08 -6.15 -7.52
C PRO A 116 -16.01 -6.13 -5.98
N TYR A 117 -15.62 -5.03 -5.37
CA TYR A 117 -15.53 -4.80 -3.92
C TYR A 117 -15.85 -3.34 -3.60
N LYS A 118 -16.17 -3.07 -2.35
CA LYS A 118 -16.40 -1.72 -1.85
C LYS A 118 -15.15 -1.21 -1.13
N GLU A 119 -14.99 0.09 -1.07
CA GLU A 119 -13.93 0.71 -0.31
C GLU A 119 -13.96 0.31 1.17
N SER A 120 -15.16 0.20 1.76
CA SER A 120 -15.35 -0.26 3.14
C SER A 120 -14.85 -1.67 3.42
N ASP A 121 -14.58 -2.47 2.39
CA ASP A 121 -14.04 -3.83 2.54
C ASP A 121 -12.53 -3.82 2.81
N LEU A 122 -11.85 -2.69 2.56
CA LEU A 122 -10.41 -2.50 2.66
C LEU A 122 -10.10 -1.41 3.70
N LEU A 123 -10.14 -1.75 4.99
CA LEU A 123 -9.87 -0.77 6.04
C LEU A 123 -8.35 -0.53 6.20
N PRO A 124 -7.85 0.69 6.00
CA PRO A 124 -6.43 1.00 6.15
C PRO A 124 -5.93 0.70 7.56
N ILE A 125 -4.86 -0.10 7.68
CA ILE A 125 -4.17 -0.42 8.93
C ILE A 125 -2.90 0.38 9.03
N ALA A 126 -1.99 0.18 8.08
CA ALA A 126 -0.69 0.81 8.10
C ALA A 126 -0.18 1.07 6.68
N ARG A 127 0.38 2.23 6.48
CA ARG A 127 1.31 2.50 5.39
C ARG A 127 2.64 1.84 5.73
N GLY A 128 3.23 1.09 4.81
CA GLY A 128 4.48 0.36 5.04
C GLY A 128 5.69 1.02 4.40
N TRP A 129 5.65 1.17 3.10
CA TRP A 129 6.75 1.73 2.30
C TRP A 129 6.25 2.30 0.98
N ASN A 130 7.13 3.04 0.30
CA ASN A 130 6.92 3.51 -1.05
C ASN A 130 7.80 2.73 -2.02
N VAL A 131 7.24 2.28 -3.12
CA VAL A 131 8.02 1.85 -4.29
C VAL A 131 8.56 3.10 -4.98
N ILE A 132 9.85 3.09 -5.32
CA ILE A 132 10.45 4.17 -6.12
C ILE A 132 9.99 3.96 -7.58
N ILE A 133 9.22 4.91 -8.10
CA ILE A 133 8.76 4.93 -9.48
C ILE A 133 9.53 6.01 -10.22
N VAL A 134 10.01 5.68 -11.41
CA VAL A 134 10.85 6.56 -12.23
C VAL A 134 10.29 6.73 -13.62
N ILE A 135 10.59 7.86 -14.25
CA ILE A 135 10.43 8.09 -15.68
C ILE A 135 11.76 7.82 -16.34
N ALA A 136 11.79 6.84 -17.24
CA ALA A 136 12.97 6.36 -17.90
C ALA A 136 12.84 6.47 -19.42
N VAL A 137 13.99 6.68 -20.08
CA VAL A 137 14.11 6.76 -21.54
C VAL A 137 15.29 5.93 -22.02
N PRO A 138 15.35 5.49 -23.30
CA PRO A 138 16.52 4.85 -23.89
C PRO A 138 17.76 5.73 -23.72
N ALA A 139 18.93 5.14 -23.47
CA ALA A 139 20.19 5.88 -23.39
C ALA A 139 20.52 6.61 -24.71
N SER A 140 20.05 6.07 -25.84
CA SER A 140 20.24 6.65 -27.18
C SER A 140 19.33 7.84 -27.48
N LEU A 141 18.25 8.05 -26.68
CA LEU A 141 17.37 9.21 -26.92
C LEU A 141 18.07 10.50 -26.46
N GLU A 142 18.09 11.51 -27.30
CA GLU A 142 18.80 12.78 -27.04
C GLU A 142 17.99 13.70 -26.11
N VAL A 143 17.66 13.21 -24.92
CA VAL A 143 17.01 13.97 -23.83
C VAL A 143 17.76 13.72 -22.53
N GLY A 144 17.95 14.72 -21.69
CA GLY A 144 18.64 14.62 -20.39
C GLY A 144 17.77 15.03 -19.22
N SER A 145 16.57 15.56 -19.48
CA SER A 145 15.65 16.06 -18.46
C SER A 145 14.19 15.84 -18.87
N MET A 146 13.29 16.02 -17.92
CA MET A 146 11.85 16.04 -18.19
C MET A 146 11.46 17.16 -19.16
N GLN A 147 12.13 18.31 -19.07
CA GLN A 147 11.89 19.43 -19.97
C GLN A 147 12.26 19.08 -21.41
N ASP A 148 13.44 18.48 -21.64
CA ASP A 148 13.86 18.05 -22.98
C ASP A 148 12.87 17.02 -23.58
N LEU A 149 12.35 16.10 -22.74
CA LEU A 149 11.35 15.14 -23.17
C LEU A 149 10.05 15.83 -23.64
N VAL A 150 9.58 16.79 -22.88
CA VAL A 150 8.38 17.57 -23.22
C VAL A 150 8.58 18.37 -24.50
N GLU A 151 9.72 19.05 -24.65
CA GLU A 151 10.07 19.80 -25.85
C GLU A 151 10.19 18.90 -27.08
N MET A 152 10.85 17.76 -26.96
CA MET A 152 10.96 16.76 -28.04
C MET A 152 9.58 16.23 -28.45
N THR A 153 8.70 15.94 -27.49
CA THR A 153 7.34 15.49 -27.78
C THR A 153 6.52 16.52 -28.54
N ARG A 154 6.64 17.80 -28.15
CA ARG A 154 5.99 18.91 -28.87
C ARG A 154 6.51 19.09 -30.28
N ALA A 155 7.82 18.92 -30.46
CA ALA A 155 8.46 19.04 -31.78
C ALA A 155 8.11 17.87 -32.73
N GLN A 156 7.73 16.72 -32.17
CA GLN A 156 7.50 15.47 -32.91
C GLN A 156 6.19 14.80 -32.48
N PRO A 157 5.00 15.42 -32.68
CA PRO A 157 3.72 14.86 -32.23
C PRO A 157 3.49 13.44 -32.81
N GLY A 158 3.05 12.51 -31.97
CA GLY A 158 2.74 11.12 -32.36
C GLY A 158 3.95 10.25 -32.74
N LYS A 159 5.18 10.74 -32.60
CA LYS A 159 6.40 9.98 -32.95
C LYS A 159 6.96 9.16 -31.78
N LEU A 160 6.69 9.57 -30.57
CA LEU A 160 7.17 8.89 -29.37
C LEU A 160 6.11 7.93 -28.85
N ASN A 161 6.57 6.79 -28.36
CA ASN A 161 5.75 5.76 -27.73
C ASN A 161 6.10 5.67 -26.24
N TRP A 162 5.11 5.38 -25.43
CA TRP A 162 5.28 5.20 -23.98
C TRP A 162 4.59 3.94 -23.45
N ALA A 163 5.05 3.47 -22.30
CA ALA A 163 4.42 2.39 -21.57
C ALA A 163 4.51 2.63 -20.07
N GLY A 164 3.40 2.44 -19.36
CA GLY A 164 3.35 2.37 -17.90
C GLY A 164 3.30 0.92 -17.43
N THR A 165 3.87 0.66 -16.27
CA THR A 165 3.92 -0.69 -15.70
C THR A 165 2.96 -0.90 -14.52
N THR A 166 2.28 0.16 -14.08
CA THR A 166 1.28 0.12 -12.99
C THR A 166 0.06 0.97 -13.36
N GLY A 167 -1.15 0.48 -13.04
CA GLY A 167 -2.40 1.14 -13.44
C GLY A 167 -2.50 2.62 -13.02
N ALA A 168 -2.10 2.96 -11.77
CA ALA A 168 -2.21 4.32 -11.26
C ALA A 168 -1.27 5.31 -11.96
N ILE A 169 0.00 4.94 -12.17
CA ILE A 169 0.97 5.83 -12.82
C ILE A 169 0.69 5.98 -14.33
N ASP A 170 0.30 4.88 -14.97
CA ASP A 170 -0.10 4.85 -16.38
C ASP A 170 -1.28 5.82 -16.63
N PHE A 171 -2.27 5.78 -15.73
CA PHE A 171 -3.41 6.67 -15.77
C PHE A 171 -3.01 8.14 -15.57
N LEU A 172 -2.14 8.41 -14.59
CA LEU A 172 -1.65 9.75 -14.29
C LEU A 172 -0.82 10.31 -15.45
N PHE A 173 0.02 9.50 -16.09
CA PHE A 173 0.82 9.93 -17.23
C PHE A 173 -0.04 10.23 -18.45
N ALA A 174 -1.09 9.44 -18.69
CA ALA A 174 -2.05 9.76 -19.75
C ALA A 174 -2.75 11.10 -19.49
N GLY A 175 -3.15 11.39 -18.25
CA GLY A 175 -3.70 12.69 -17.84
C GLY A 175 -2.70 13.84 -18.06
N PHE A 176 -1.44 13.63 -17.70
CA PHE A 176 -0.35 14.58 -17.94
C PHE A 176 -0.18 14.89 -19.43
N LEU A 177 -0.12 13.86 -20.28
CA LEU A 177 -0.02 14.07 -21.73
C LEU A 177 -1.19 14.91 -22.27
N LYS A 178 -2.40 14.59 -21.82
CA LYS A 178 -3.61 15.32 -22.22
C LYS A 178 -3.58 16.76 -21.77
N LYS A 179 -3.27 17.01 -20.50
CA LYS A 179 -3.20 18.34 -19.87
C LYS A 179 -2.18 19.25 -20.56
N HIS A 180 -1.03 18.71 -20.92
CA HIS A 180 0.06 19.46 -21.54
C HIS A 180 0.04 19.44 -23.09
N SER A 181 -1.03 18.90 -23.69
CA SER A 181 -1.19 18.77 -25.15
C SER A 181 0.00 18.07 -25.81
N LEU A 182 0.46 16.97 -25.18
CA LEU A 182 1.55 16.13 -25.65
C LEU A 182 0.97 14.89 -26.35
N ASP A 183 1.46 14.61 -27.55
CA ASP A 183 0.99 13.47 -28.34
C ASP A 183 2.05 12.35 -28.34
N MET A 184 1.80 11.31 -27.57
CA MET A 184 2.55 10.07 -27.51
C MET A 184 1.60 8.87 -27.58
N ALA A 185 1.96 7.84 -28.34
CA ALA A 185 1.17 6.62 -28.44
C ALA A 185 1.47 5.67 -27.27
N ARG A 186 0.41 5.22 -26.58
CA ARG A 186 0.54 4.19 -25.54
C ARG A 186 0.71 2.81 -26.14
N VAL A 187 1.75 2.08 -25.72
CA VAL A 187 1.96 0.67 -26.08
C VAL A 187 1.58 -0.22 -24.89
N PRO A 188 0.52 -1.03 -25.03
CA PRO A 188 0.10 -1.91 -23.94
C PRO A 188 0.99 -3.15 -23.86
N TYR A 189 1.50 -3.47 -22.67
CA TYR A 189 2.26 -4.69 -22.38
C TYR A 189 1.51 -5.53 -21.34
N ARG A 190 1.48 -6.85 -21.55
CA ARG A 190 0.95 -7.80 -20.55
C ARG A 190 1.98 -8.11 -19.47
N ASN A 191 3.26 -8.04 -19.85
CA ASN A 191 4.39 -8.32 -18.98
C ASN A 191 5.27 -7.06 -18.89
N PRO A 192 5.42 -6.43 -17.71
CA PRO A 192 6.28 -5.26 -17.52
C PRO A 192 7.73 -5.46 -17.99
N GLN A 193 8.25 -6.69 -17.91
CA GLN A 193 9.62 -6.97 -18.33
C GLN A 193 9.80 -6.82 -19.86
N GLU A 194 8.76 -7.07 -20.65
CA GLU A 194 8.80 -6.84 -22.10
C GLU A 194 8.90 -5.33 -22.40
N ALA A 195 8.12 -4.50 -21.69
CA ALA A 195 8.22 -3.04 -21.81
C ALA A 195 9.63 -2.53 -21.47
N ASN A 196 10.23 -3.04 -20.38
CA ASN A 196 11.56 -2.66 -19.95
C ASN A 196 12.64 -3.06 -20.99
N ASN A 197 12.47 -4.20 -21.63
CA ASN A 197 13.38 -4.65 -22.71
C ASN A 197 13.21 -3.79 -23.98
N ASP A 198 11.98 -3.48 -24.35
CA ASP A 198 11.70 -2.63 -25.51
C ASP A 198 12.15 -1.19 -25.30
N LEU A 199 12.08 -0.67 -24.06
CA LEU A 199 12.71 0.59 -23.69
C LEU A 199 14.22 0.54 -23.92
N ALA A 200 14.91 -0.49 -23.41
CA ALA A 200 16.35 -0.64 -23.55
C ALA A 200 16.80 -0.78 -25.01
N LEU A 201 15.92 -1.27 -25.89
CA LEU A 201 16.14 -1.39 -27.34
C LEU A 201 15.68 -0.15 -28.13
N GLY A 202 15.10 0.85 -27.47
CA GLY A 202 14.59 2.07 -28.12
C GLY A 202 13.30 1.87 -28.93
N ARG A 203 12.59 0.74 -28.75
CA ARG A 203 11.30 0.48 -29.41
C ARG A 203 10.17 1.29 -28.83
N ILE A 204 10.25 1.60 -27.53
CA ILE A 204 9.47 2.66 -26.86
C ILE A 204 10.43 3.72 -26.33
N GLN A 205 9.97 4.96 -26.23
CA GLN A 205 10.81 6.11 -25.87
C GLN A 205 10.66 6.51 -24.43
N VAL A 206 9.55 6.17 -23.78
CA VAL A 206 9.30 6.50 -22.37
C VAL A 206 8.71 5.27 -21.66
N ALA A 207 9.21 5.03 -20.44
CA ALA A 207 8.56 4.11 -19.51
C ALA A 207 8.42 4.72 -18.13
N GLU A 208 7.23 4.55 -17.52
CA GLU A 208 7.04 4.74 -16.10
C GLU A 208 7.06 3.36 -15.42
N ALA A 209 8.05 3.14 -14.58
CA ALA A 209 8.23 1.84 -13.96
C ALA A 209 8.87 1.94 -12.58
N SER A 210 8.79 0.85 -11.81
CA SER A 210 9.55 0.78 -10.58
C SER A 210 11.05 0.72 -10.87
N LEU A 211 11.84 1.44 -10.08
CA LEU A 211 13.31 1.42 -10.17
C LEU A 211 13.87 0.00 -10.10
N ALA A 212 13.27 -0.85 -9.25
CA ALA A 212 13.67 -2.24 -9.09
C ALA A 212 13.63 -3.03 -10.41
N THR A 213 12.57 -2.85 -11.21
CA THR A 213 12.39 -3.60 -12.47
C THR A 213 13.27 -3.08 -13.62
N LEU A 214 13.69 -1.81 -13.53
CA LEU A 214 14.58 -1.18 -14.53
C LEU A 214 16.07 -1.27 -14.17
N ARG A 215 16.41 -1.71 -12.96
CA ARG A 215 17.79 -1.77 -12.48
C ARG A 215 18.76 -2.50 -13.44
N PRO A 216 18.43 -3.68 -13.99
CA PRO A 216 19.33 -4.36 -14.92
C PRO A 216 19.66 -3.54 -16.18
N GLN A 217 18.68 -2.83 -16.73
CA GLN A 217 18.84 -1.99 -17.92
C GLN A 217 19.62 -0.70 -17.59
N LEU A 218 19.43 -0.16 -16.39
CA LEU A 218 20.16 1.00 -15.90
C LEU A 218 21.65 0.69 -15.66
N GLU A 219 21.95 -0.44 -14.99
CA GLU A 219 23.31 -0.92 -14.76
C GLU A 219 24.04 -1.25 -16.08
N ALA A 220 23.30 -1.80 -17.05
CA ALA A 220 23.79 -2.03 -18.39
C ALA A 220 23.93 -0.75 -19.24
N ARG A 221 23.60 0.43 -18.68
CA ARG A 221 23.64 1.74 -19.35
C ARG A 221 22.81 1.78 -20.66
N LYS A 222 21.74 1.01 -20.72
CA LYS A 222 20.82 0.98 -21.87
C LYS A 222 19.71 2.02 -21.76
N ILE A 223 19.47 2.53 -20.56
CA ILE A 223 18.46 3.53 -20.26
C ILE A 223 19.04 4.66 -19.41
N LYS A 224 18.35 5.79 -19.40
CA LYS A 224 18.54 6.95 -18.50
C LYS A 224 17.28 7.19 -17.70
N LEU A 225 17.43 7.71 -16.48
CA LEU A 225 16.32 8.15 -15.64
C LEU A 225 16.22 9.67 -15.73
N LEU A 226 15.02 10.21 -15.89
CA LEU A 226 14.78 11.65 -15.98
C LEU A 226 14.29 12.23 -14.66
N ALA A 227 13.43 11.51 -13.94
CA ALA A 227 12.90 11.93 -12.65
C ALA A 227 12.32 10.76 -11.86
N VAL A 228 12.15 10.92 -10.55
CA VAL A 228 11.27 10.08 -9.73
C VAL A 228 9.90 10.73 -9.62
N THR A 229 8.83 9.92 -9.66
CA THR A 229 7.45 10.44 -9.47
C THR A 229 7.12 10.64 -7.99
N ASN A 230 7.87 10.01 -7.09
CA ASN A 230 7.67 10.14 -5.64
C ASN A 230 7.77 11.59 -5.17
N SER A 231 7.09 11.91 -4.08
CA SER A 231 7.07 13.26 -3.47
C SER A 231 8.44 13.72 -2.93
N VAL A 232 9.35 12.77 -2.72
CA VAL A 232 10.74 12.99 -2.31
C VAL A 232 11.71 12.24 -3.20
N ARG A 233 12.95 12.70 -3.27
CA ARG A 233 14.00 12.01 -4.02
C ARG A 233 14.27 10.60 -3.48
N ALA A 234 14.66 9.69 -4.37
CA ALA A 234 15.07 8.35 -3.97
C ALA A 234 16.41 8.40 -3.22
N PRO A 235 16.53 7.80 -2.02
CA PRO A 235 17.81 7.81 -1.26
C PRO A 235 18.98 7.18 -2.03
N THR A 236 18.70 6.22 -2.92
CA THR A 236 19.71 5.57 -3.76
C THR A 236 20.11 6.37 -5.00
N LEU A 237 19.38 7.43 -5.30
CA LEU A 237 19.57 8.30 -6.48
C LEU A 237 19.41 9.78 -6.06
N PRO A 238 20.27 10.29 -5.17
CA PRO A 238 20.09 11.63 -4.57
C PRO A 238 20.18 12.78 -5.59
N ASP A 239 20.86 12.55 -6.72
CA ASP A 239 21.00 13.54 -7.78
C ASP A 239 19.83 13.54 -8.78
N LEU A 240 19.00 12.48 -8.79
CA LEU A 240 17.84 12.40 -9.66
C LEU A 240 16.69 13.26 -9.09
N PRO A 241 16.21 14.29 -9.83
CA PRO A 241 15.14 15.13 -9.34
C PRO A 241 13.81 14.38 -9.24
N THR A 242 12.92 14.89 -8.40
CA THR A 242 11.50 14.55 -8.46
C THR A 242 10.85 15.24 -9.67
N VAL A 243 9.74 14.68 -10.15
CA VAL A 243 8.94 15.35 -11.21
C VAL A 243 8.47 16.74 -10.79
N LYS A 244 8.23 16.96 -9.49
CA LYS A 244 7.88 18.28 -8.94
C LYS A 244 9.05 19.27 -9.05
N GLU A 245 10.27 18.86 -8.69
CA GLU A 245 11.48 19.69 -8.84
C GLU A 245 11.80 19.95 -10.31
N ALA A 246 11.46 19.02 -11.21
CA ALA A 246 11.58 19.18 -12.65
C ALA A 246 10.49 20.07 -13.28
N GLY A 247 9.55 20.61 -12.49
CA GLY A 247 8.50 21.53 -12.96
C GLY A 247 7.17 20.85 -13.35
N TYR A 248 7.00 19.56 -13.07
CA TYR A 248 5.81 18.77 -13.43
C TYR A 248 5.14 18.12 -12.22
N PRO A 249 4.60 18.93 -11.27
CA PRO A 249 4.03 18.43 -10.01
C PRO A 249 2.82 17.51 -10.20
N ASP A 250 2.11 17.61 -11.31
CA ASP A 250 0.96 16.78 -11.68
C ASP A 250 1.34 15.31 -11.95
N LEU A 251 2.61 15.00 -12.18
CA LEU A 251 3.12 13.63 -12.25
C LEU A 251 3.51 13.04 -10.88
N THR A 252 3.34 13.80 -9.79
CA THR A 252 3.73 13.30 -8.46
C THR A 252 2.81 12.16 -8.02
N LEU A 253 3.39 10.99 -7.83
CA LEU A 253 2.71 9.80 -7.32
C LEU A 253 3.67 8.97 -6.47
N ASP A 254 3.36 8.83 -5.19
CA ASP A 254 4.05 7.88 -4.33
C ASP A 254 3.57 6.45 -4.60
N GLY A 255 4.48 5.55 -4.77
CA GLY A 255 4.19 4.11 -4.92
C GLY A 255 3.81 3.47 -3.59
N LEU A 256 2.76 4.00 -2.95
CA LEU A 256 2.33 3.58 -1.60
C LEU A 256 1.93 2.11 -1.55
N VAL A 257 2.55 1.37 -0.64
CA VAL A 257 2.17 0.01 -0.26
C VAL A 257 1.73 0.02 1.19
N GLY A 258 0.61 -0.62 1.46
CA GLY A 258 0.08 -0.70 2.79
C GLY A 258 -0.65 -1.99 3.10
N LEU A 259 -1.00 -2.11 4.36
CA LEU A 259 -1.74 -3.22 4.93
C LEU A 259 -3.17 -2.80 5.22
N PHE A 260 -4.11 -3.65 4.82
CA PHE A 260 -5.54 -3.44 5.00
C PHE A 260 -6.16 -4.58 5.81
N GLY A 261 -7.11 -4.22 6.66
CA GLY A 261 -7.95 -5.14 7.43
C GLY A 261 -9.35 -5.28 6.83
N PRO A 262 -10.08 -6.35 7.19
CA PRO A 262 -11.45 -6.58 6.71
C PRO A 262 -12.42 -5.55 7.29
N GLN A 263 -13.57 -5.44 6.61
CA GLN A 263 -14.69 -4.63 7.08
C GLN A 263 -15.04 -4.96 8.55
N GLY A 264 -15.29 -3.91 9.34
CA GLY A 264 -15.63 -4.04 10.76
C GLY A 264 -14.44 -4.20 11.71
N MET A 265 -13.20 -4.27 11.24
CA MET A 265 -12.02 -4.32 12.12
C MET A 265 -11.95 -3.04 12.98
N PRO A 266 -11.94 -3.14 14.34
CA PRO A 266 -11.93 -1.96 15.20
C PRO A 266 -10.71 -1.07 14.99
N LEU A 267 -10.88 0.25 15.12
CA LEU A 267 -9.77 1.21 14.97
C LEU A 267 -8.62 0.89 15.95
N ALA A 268 -8.95 0.59 17.21
CA ALA A 268 -7.94 0.27 18.22
C ALA A 268 -7.08 -0.96 17.82
N GLN A 269 -7.70 -1.97 17.16
CA GLN A 269 -6.95 -3.12 16.65
C GLN A 269 -6.05 -2.73 15.48
N ARG A 270 -6.53 -1.88 14.57
CA ARG A 270 -5.73 -1.37 13.45
C ARG A 270 -4.54 -0.53 13.92
N GLU A 271 -4.75 0.35 14.90
CA GLU A 271 -3.69 1.17 15.53
C GLU A 271 -2.64 0.31 16.22
N ARG A 272 -3.06 -0.76 16.92
CA ARG A 272 -2.14 -1.70 17.54
C ARG A 272 -1.30 -2.42 16.47
N ILE A 273 -1.92 -2.99 15.43
CA ILE A 273 -1.20 -3.65 14.34
C ILE A 273 -0.21 -2.67 13.68
N ALA A 274 -0.62 -1.42 13.44
CA ALA A 274 0.25 -0.39 12.91
C ALA A 274 1.44 -0.08 13.83
N GLY A 275 1.22 -0.08 15.14
CA GLY A 275 2.28 0.06 16.15
C GLY A 275 3.29 -1.08 16.06
N ASP A 276 2.82 -2.32 15.97
CA ASP A 276 3.66 -3.52 15.86
C ASP A 276 4.46 -3.53 14.53
N ILE A 277 3.85 -3.09 13.42
CA ILE A 277 4.55 -2.91 12.13
C ILE A 277 5.63 -1.85 12.26
N ARG A 278 5.33 -0.73 12.91
CA ARG A 278 6.32 0.34 13.16
C ARG A 278 7.49 -0.17 13.99
N GLU A 279 7.22 -0.98 15.01
CA GLU A 279 8.28 -1.60 15.83
C GLU A 279 9.14 -2.57 15.01
N ALA A 280 8.51 -3.46 14.24
CA ALA A 280 9.21 -4.39 13.35
C ALA A 280 10.07 -3.67 12.30
N ALA A 281 9.61 -2.52 11.81
CA ALA A 281 10.30 -1.69 10.83
C ALA A 281 11.52 -0.94 11.38
N LYS A 282 11.70 -0.86 12.71
CA LYS A 282 12.90 -0.28 13.33
C LYS A 282 14.14 -1.15 13.14
N ASP A 283 13.98 -2.43 12.80
CA ASP A 283 15.12 -3.29 12.47
C ASP A 283 15.86 -2.71 11.25
N PRO A 284 17.15 -2.32 11.39
CA PRO A 284 17.93 -1.72 10.30
C PRO A 284 17.93 -2.57 9.02
N ILE A 285 17.86 -3.89 9.14
CA ILE A 285 17.83 -4.82 8.01
C ILE A 285 16.58 -4.58 7.16
N VAL A 286 15.46 -4.16 7.74
CA VAL A 286 14.23 -3.88 6.99
C VAL A 286 14.45 -2.68 6.07
N ALA A 287 14.94 -1.57 6.60
CA ALA A 287 15.22 -0.35 5.81
C ALA A 287 16.29 -0.61 4.74
N GLU A 288 17.38 -1.29 5.10
CA GLU A 288 18.47 -1.63 4.17
C GLU A 288 17.95 -2.49 3.00
N ARG A 289 17.24 -3.58 3.30
CA ARG A 289 16.72 -4.49 2.26
C ARG A 289 15.71 -3.82 1.36
N LEU A 290 14.80 -3.02 1.92
CA LEU A 290 13.85 -2.23 1.12
C LEU A 290 14.60 -1.27 0.19
N THR A 291 15.58 -0.55 0.69
CA THR A 291 16.39 0.39 -0.10
C THR A 291 17.12 -0.31 -1.25
N LEU A 292 17.75 -1.47 -0.97
CA LEU A 292 18.43 -2.28 -1.99
C LEU A 292 17.47 -2.79 -3.08
N THR A 293 16.19 -2.94 -2.76
CA THR A 293 15.16 -3.40 -3.69
C THR A 293 14.36 -2.25 -4.33
N GLY A 294 14.86 -1.01 -4.27
CA GLY A 294 14.22 0.15 -4.91
C GLY A 294 12.96 0.62 -4.18
N GLN A 295 12.95 0.55 -2.86
CA GLN A 295 11.83 0.96 -2.03
C GLN A 295 12.32 1.87 -0.90
N MET A 296 11.42 2.68 -0.35
CA MET A 296 11.68 3.59 0.77
C MET A 296 10.74 3.27 1.92
N LEU A 297 11.28 2.99 3.09
CA LEU A 297 10.48 2.81 4.29
C LEU A 297 9.66 4.09 4.57
N ASN A 298 8.35 3.93 4.76
CA ASN A 298 7.43 5.04 5.00
C ASN A 298 6.26 4.60 5.90
N VAL A 299 6.61 4.18 7.12
CA VAL A 299 5.62 3.60 8.04
C VAL A 299 4.75 4.68 8.64
N GLY A 300 3.44 4.50 8.53
CA GLY A 300 2.43 5.36 9.13
C GLY A 300 1.23 4.55 9.65
N GLY A 301 0.52 5.10 10.64
CA GLY A 301 -0.69 4.48 11.19
C GLY A 301 -1.94 4.66 10.32
N PRO A 302 -3.11 4.23 10.81
CA PRO A 302 -4.36 4.26 10.03
C PRO A 302 -4.72 5.67 9.54
N ALA A 303 -4.64 6.69 10.39
CA ALA A 303 -4.99 8.06 10.01
C ALA A 303 -4.04 8.64 8.94
N GLU A 304 -2.73 8.46 9.13
CA GLU A 304 -1.72 8.91 8.16
C GLU A 304 -1.86 8.16 6.82
N PHE A 305 -2.26 6.89 6.87
CA PHE A 305 -2.47 6.10 5.67
C PHE A 305 -3.72 6.52 4.92
N VAL A 306 -4.83 6.79 5.62
CA VAL A 306 -6.05 7.37 5.02
C VAL A 306 -5.72 8.70 4.34
N SER A 307 -5.01 9.61 5.02
CA SER A 307 -4.63 10.91 4.44
C SER A 307 -3.83 10.75 3.14
N ALA A 308 -2.88 9.81 3.11
CA ALA A 308 -2.08 9.55 1.91
C ALA A 308 -2.91 8.94 0.76
N ILE A 309 -3.89 8.09 1.07
CA ILE A 309 -4.84 7.54 0.07
C ILE A 309 -5.70 8.67 -0.51
N GLU A 310 -6.24 9.55 0.33
CA GLU A 310 -7.08 10.67 -0.12
C GLU A 310 -6.28 11.67 -0.98
N GLU A 311 -5.03 11.93 -0.64
CA GLU A 311 -4.15 12.76 -1.48
C GLU A 311 -3.95 12.14 -2.87
N GLN A 312 -3.71 10.83 -2.94
CA GLN A 312 -3.60 10.13 -4.23
C GLN A 312 -4.91 10.15 -5.02
N ARG A 313 -6.05 9.96 -4.34
CA ARG A 313 -7.38 10.05 -4.98
C ARG A 313 -7.59 11.41 -5.63
N ALA A 314 -7.29 12.47 -4.90
CA ALA A 314 -7.45 13.82 -5.43
C ALA A 314 -6.64 14.04 -6.73
N ARG A 315 -5.40 13.54 -6.77
CA ARG A 315 -4.55 13.61 -7.97
C ARG A 315 -5.11 12.81 -9.15
N LEU A 316 -5.55 11.58 -8.88
CA LEU A 316 -6.13 10.73 -9.93
C LEU A 316 -7.49 11.24 -10.41
N ALA A 317 -8.30 11.85 -9.52
CA ALA A 317 -9.54 12.50 -9.91
C ALA A 317 -9.30 13.71 -10.83
N GLU A 318 -8.24 14.49 -10.61
CA GLU A 318 -7.84 15.56 -11.52
C GLU A 318 -7.45 15.01 -12.90
N ALA A 319 -6.60 13.98 -12.94
CA ALA A 319 -6.22 13.32 -14.19
C ALA A 319 -7.44 12.71 -14.91
N ALA A 320 -8.38 12.12 -14.18
CA ALA A 320 -9.63 11.59 -14.73
C ALA A 320 -10.46 12.68 -15.41
N LYS A 321 -10.55 13.86 -14.78
CA LYS A 321 -11.25 15.02 -15.35
C LYS A 321 -10.60 15.46 -16.67
N ASP A 322 -9.26 15.52 -16.72
CA ASP A 322 -8.53 15.89 -17.94
C ASP A 322 -8.76 14.85 -19.07
N LEU A 323 -8.90 13.59 -18.72
CA LEU A 323 -9.18 12.48 -19.64
C LEU A 323 -10.67 12.34 -20.02
N GLY A 324 -11.59 13.02 -19.31
CA GLY A 324 -13.04 12.86 -19.49
C GLY A 324 -13.58 11.52 -18.99
N ILE A 325 -12.90 10.91 -17.99
CA ILE A 325 -13.26 9.63 -17.40
C ILE A 325 -14.01 9.85 -16.09
N THR A 326 -15.13 9.13 -15.91
CA THR A 326 -15.89 9.08 -14.67
C THR A 326 -15.57 7.79 -13.91
N PRO A 327 -15.52 7.82 -12.56
CA PRO A 327 -15.26 6.61 -11.81
C PRO A 327 -16.39 5.59 -11.93
N ALA A 328 -16.03 4.30 -11.96
CA ALA A 328 -16.99 3.20 -11.84
C ALA A 328 -17.53 3.13 -10.39
N HIS A 329 -18.79 2.73 -10.26
CA HIS A 329 -19.48 2.56 -8.98
C HIS A 329 -19.61 1.10 -8.59
#